data_5416a720565d33fb871e9bd1e1105958
#
_entry.id   5416a720565d33fb871e9bd1e1105958
#
_cell.length_a   1.000
_cell.length_b   1.000
_cell.length_c   1.000
_cell.angle_alpha   90.00
_cell.angle_beta   90.00
_cell.angle_gamma   90.00
#
_symmetry.space_group_name_H-M   'P 1'
#
loop_
_entity.id
_entity.type
_entity.pdbx_description
1 polymer ?
#
loop_
_entity_poly.entity_id
_entity_poly.type
_entity_poly.pdbx_seq_one_letter_code
_entity_poly.pdbx_strand_id
1 'polypeptide(L)'
;MKLASLTTLVRRDLFRTRGALATSGFGIAAGTAALVFFLALGLGVRTVLLGQVFPIDQVELEPPKGDDPGLLGLLFSAPPPGIERSDIDALRTVVGVTGVYPKLKLAFPSSARGGKELFGYDVGTSEMIADGIDPALVKDELSTGTVPFEDPLTKPGPSCTTDGDCKAPQYCEITSGTSAGTCSDPVPALVSRYLIEIFDKSLAPAHNLPPIGNTLLSKASGITFAMRLGESLLGKSKHGSPRVVRARVVGISKRAIDLGLTVPLGVAARWNKEFAGEAAANRFSSVIVQVGSNADTSAVLAKGETLKLAPKDTRARDVSVLISMTMGLLALVAAVIFLVSASNIAYTFRVLVTERKAEIALYRAVGASAFDMRSWMLALALVVGVAGGTVGLVVARLLALGADSLAASKLPDFPFKPSTFFAFPWWLPIAAVTFAALFAVLGAWGPARRAARVSPASALAGL
;
A
#
# COMPACT_ATOMS: atom_id res chain seq x y z
N MET A 1 -38.01 -18.25 -33.39
CA MET A 1 -38.70 -16.97 -33.07
C MET A 1 -37.84 -15.80 -33.50
N LYS A 2 -38.41 -14.71 -34.11
CA LYS A 2 -37.65 -13.52 -34.46
C LYS A 2 -37.27 -12.76 -33.18
N LEU A 3 -36.11 -12.11 -33.15
CA LEU A 3 -35.60 -11.39 -31.95
C LEU A 3 -36.63 -10.39 -31.40
N ALA A 4 -37.36 -9.68 -32.29
CA ALA A 4 -38.39 -8.71 -31.93
C ALA A 4 -39.60 -9.34 -31.16
N SER A 5 -39.96 -10.58 -31.46
CA SER A 5 -41.01 -11.26 -30.75
C SER A 5 -40.56 -11.76 -29.36
N LEU A 6 -39.26 -12.13 -29.24
CA LEU A 6 -38.66 -12.51 -27.94
C LEU A 6 -38.63 -11.33 -26.95
N THR A 7 -38.19 -10.15 -27.41
CA THR A 7 -38.14 -8.94 -26.57
C THR A 7 -39.52 -8.50 -26.08
N THR A 8 -40.53 -8.59 -26.97
CA THR A 8 -41.90 -8.25 -26.60
C THR A 8 -42.48 -9.19 -25.56
N LEU A 9 -42.24 -10.49 -25.68
CA LEU A 9 -42.64 -11.49 -24.69
C LEU A 9 -41.93 -11.27 -23.35
N VAL A 10 -40.63 -11.10 -23.34
CA VAL A 10 -39.83 -10.83 -22.12
C VAL A 10 -40.36 -9.57 -21.41
N ARG A 11 -40.58 -8.49 -22.15
CA ARG A 11 -41.14 -7.24 -21.60
C ARG A 11 -42.51 -7.45 -20.95
N ARG A 12 -43.42 -8.14 -21.62
CA ARG A 12 -44.78 -8.41 -21.12
C ARG A 12 -44.73 -9.22 -19.83
N ASP A 13 -43.85 -10.21 -19.78
CA ASP A 13 -43.73 -11.08 -18.60
C ASP A 13 -43.06 -10.38 -17.41
N LEU A 14 -42.07 -9.54 -17.63
CA LEU A 14 -41.50 -8.71 -16.59
C LEU A 14 -42.56 -7.88 -15.85
N PHE A 15 -43.55 -7.35 -16.58
CA PHE A 15 -44.64 -6.58 -15.98
C PHE A 15 -45.69 -7.45 -15.28
N ARG A 16 -45.93 -8.66 -15.78
CA ARG A 16 -46.97 -9.56 -15.25
C ARG A 16 -46.53 -10.32 -13.98
N THR A 17 -45.24 -10.61 -13.84
CA THR A 17 -44.68 -11.41 -12.72
C THR A 17 -43.76 -10.62 -11.82
N ARG A 18 -44.00 -9.32 -11.66
CA ARG A 18 -43.13 -8.40 -10.89
C ARG A 18 -42.77 -8.92 -9.50
N GLY A 19 -43.74 -9.46 -8.72
CA GLY A 19 -43.49 -9.95 -7.38
C GLY A 19 -42.51 -11.12 -7.32
N ALA A 20 -42.73 -12.16 -8.12
CA ALA A 20 -41.89 -13.35 -8.13
C ALA A 20 -40.47 -13.06 -8.67
N LEU A 21 -40.35 -12.17 -9.66
CA LEU A 21 -39.06 -11.76 -10.20
C LEU A 21 -38.30 -10.79 -9.29
N ALA A 22 -39.03 -9.96 -8.52
CA ALA A 22 -38.42 -9.04 -7.55
C ALA A 22 -37.75 -9.81 -6.41
N THR A 23 -38.35 -10.88 -5.89
CA THR A 23 -37.71 -11.71 -4.84
C THR A 23 -36.42 -12.38 -5.33
N SER A 24 -36.45 -12.89 -6.57
CA SER A 24 -35.25 -13.46 -7.19
C SER A 24 -34.21 -12.39 -7.50
N GLY A 25 -34.62 -11.23 -7.99
CA GLY A 25 -33.75 -10.08 -8.24
C GLY A 25 -33.13 -9.53 -6.96
N PHE A 26 -33.86 -9.51 -5.85
CA PHE A 26 -33.34 -9.10 -4.54
C PHE A 26 -32.20 -10.01 -4.07
N GLY A 27 -32.34 -11.33 -4.22
CA GLY A 27 -31.25 -12.26 -3.87
C GLY A 27 -29.96 -11.99 -4.67
N ILE A 28 -30.10 -11.74 -5.99
CA ILE A 28 -28.95 -11.39 -6.84
C ILE A 28 -28.36 -10.04 -6.42
N ALA A 29 -29.20 -9.03 -6.18
CA ALA A 29 -28.76 -7.71 -5.75
C ALA A 29 -28.00 -7.77 -4.43
N ALA A 30 -28.50 -8.51 -3.44
CA ALA A 30 -27.84 -8.72 -2.15
C ALA A 30 -26.49 -9.45 -2.31
N GLY A 31 -26.46 -10.52 -3.12
CA GLY A 31 -25.20 -11.25 -3.42
C GLY A 31 -24.18 -10.39 -4.13
N THR A 32 -24.61 -9.62 -5.13
CA THR A 32 -23.72 -8.70 -5.87
C THR A 32 -23.24 -7.57 -4.97
N ALA A 33 -24.13 -7.00 -4.13
CA ALA A 33 -23.76 -5.94 -3.20
C ALA A 33 -22.69 -6.41 -2.21
N ALA A 34 -22.87 -7.59 -1.61
CA ALA A 34 -21.89 -8.18 -0.70
C ALA A 34 -20.55 -8.45 -1.40
N LEU A 35 -20.58 -9.09 -2.57
CA LEU A 35 -19.36 -9.39 -3.33
C LEU A 35 -18.59 -8.13 -3.66
N VAL A 36 -19.25 -7.13 -4.25
CA VAL A 36 -18.60 -5.87 -4.66
C VAL A 36 -18.09 -5.09 -3.47
N PHE A 37 -18.87 -5.01 -2.39
CA PHE A 37 -18.47 -4.32 -1.17
C PHE A 37 -17.18 -4.91 -0.59
N PHE A 38 -17.12 -6.22 -0.40
CA PHE A 38 -15.95 -6.88 0.18
C PHE A 38 -14.74 -6.88 -0.76
N LEU A 39 -14.95 -7.05 -2.07
CA LEU A 39 -13.84 -6.94 -3.03
C LEU A 39 -13.29 -5.52 -3.09
N ALA A 40 -14.16 -4.50 -3.13
CA ALA A 40 -13.74 -3.10 -3.15
C ALA A 40 -12.97 -2.73 -1.86
N LEU A 41 -13.43 -3.21 -0.69
CA LEU A 41 -12.73 -3.04 0.58
C LEU A 41 -11.33 -3.69 0.54
N GLY A 42 -11.27 -4.95 0.14
CA GLY A 42 -10.01 -5.69 0.07
C GLY A 42 -9.00 -5.06 -0.89
N LEU A 43 -9.47 -4.62 -2.08
CA LEU A 43 -8.63 -3.91 -3.06
C LEU A 43 -8.17 -2.55 -2.50
N GLY A 44 -9.03 -1.81 -1.81
CA GLY A 44 -8.69 -0.54 -1.20
C GLY A 44 -7.62 -0.68 -0.11
N VAL A 45 -7.84 -1.59 0.84
CA VAL A 45 -6.88 -1.89 1.91
C VAL A 45 -5.54 -2.36 1.32
N ARG A 46 -5.56 -3.25 0.32
CA ARG A 46 -4.36 -3.70 -0.37
C ARG A 46 -3.60 -2.55 -1.03
N THR A 47 -4.28 -1.63 -1.69
CA THR A 47 -3.67 -0.48 -2.37
C THR A 47 -2.97 0.44 -1.38
N VAL A 48 -3.58 0.70 -0.21
CA VAL A 48 -2.99 1.53 0.84
C VAL A 48 -1.75 0.85 1.43
N LEU A 49 -1.86 -0.41 1.81
CA LEU A 49 -0.76 -1.14 2.45
C LEU A 49 0.43 -1.31 1.50
N LEU A 50 0.21 -1.78 0.28
CA LEU A 50 1.30 -2.02 -0.67
C LEU A 50 1.81 -0.73 -1.34
N GLY A 51 0.96 0.30 -1.48
CA GLY A 51 1.35 1.54 -2.15
C GLY A 51 1.98 2.59 -1.24
N GLN A 52 1.61 2.64 0.04
CA GLN A 52 2.05 3.68 0.97
C GLN A 52 2.96 3.18 2.08
N VAL A 53 2.75 1.95 2.55
CA VAL A 53 3.49 1.38 3.69
C VAL A 53 4.65 0.50 3.21
N PHE A 54 4.44 -0.31 2.17
CA PHE A 54 5.43 -1.28 1.68
C PHE A 54 5.66 -1.12 0.17
N PRO A 55 6.80 -0.55 -0.27
CA PRO A 55 7.12 -0.48 -1.69
C PRO A 55 7.36 -1.89 -2.26
N ILE A 56 6.73 -2.18 -3.40
CA ILE A 56 6.72 -3.52 -4.02
C ILE A 56 7.95 -3.77 -4.90
N ASP A 57 8.65 -2.71 -5.30
CA ASP A 57 9.75 -2.71 -6.27
C ASP A 57 11.13 -2.86 -5.62
N GLN A 58 11.18 -3.10 -4.31
CA GLN A 58 12.43 -3.19 -3.57
C GLN A 58 12.33 -4.20 -2.41
N VAL A 59 13.47 -4.81 -2.10
CA VAL A 59 13.64 -5.68 -0.93
C VAL A 59 14.74 -5.09 -0.06
N GLU A 60 14.45 -4.81 1.19
CA GLU A 60 15.49 -4.44 2.17
C GLU A 60 15.93 -5.70 2.91
N LEU A 61 17.23 -6.01 2.82
CA LEU A 61 17.87 -7.12 3.53
C LEU A 61 18.70 -6.58 4.68
N GLU A 62 18.65 -7.24 5.83
CA GLU A 62 19.47 -6.93 7.01
C GLU A 62 20.15 -8.20 7.52
N PRO A 63 21.25 -8.08 8.27
CA PRO A 63 21.83 -9.22 8.97
C PRO A 63 20.81 -9.83 9.92
N PRO A 64 20.81 -11.14 10.17
CA PRO A 64 19.91 -11.76 11.12
C PRO A 64 20.05 -11.09 12.49
N LYS A 65 18.93 -10.72 13.09
CA LYS A 65 18.91 -10.25 14.47
C LYS A 65 19.47 -11.37 15.33
N GLY A 66 20.60 -11.10 15.98
CA GLY A 66 21.07 -11.98 17.05
C GLY A 66 19.98 -12.13 18.12
N ASP A 67 19.99 -13.21 18.85
CA ASP A 67 19.13 -13.36 20.03
C ASP A 67 19.20 -12.12 20.87
N ASP A 68 18.03 -11.63 21.32
CA ASP A 68 17.90 -10.36 22.03
C ASP A 68 18.81 -10.41 23.27
N PRO A 69 19.91 -9.65 23.29
CA PRO A 69 20.95 -9.85 24.31
C PRO A 69 20.51 -9.40 25.71
N GLY A 70 19.24 -8.96 25.85
CA GLY A 70 18.72 -8.41 27.09
C GLY A 70 19.49 -7.15 27.53
N LEU A 71 19.12 -6.59 28.69
CA LEU A 71 19.72 -5.38 29.21
C LEU A 71 21.25 -5.50 29.44
N LEU A 72 21.74 -6.69 29.82
CA LEU A 72 23.17 -6.98 30.04
C LEU A 72 23.92 -7.09 28.70
N GLY A 73 23.29 -7.59 27.64
CA GLY A 73 23.89 -7.66 26.32
C GLY A 73 24.11 -6.31 25.68
N LEU A 74 23.28 -5.31 25.96
CA LEU A 74 23.50 -3.92 25.52
C LEU A 74 24.82 -3.32 26.07
N LEU A 75 25.28 -3.77 27.21
CA LEU A 75 26.52 -3.28 27.84
C LEU A 75 27.79 -4.00 27.37
N PHE A 76 27.66 -5.26 26.91
CA PHE A 76 28.80 -6.14 26.61
C PHE A 76 28.79 -6.77 25.21
N SER A 77 27.79 -6.51 24.39
CA SER A 77 27.67 -7.12 23.07
C SER A 77 28.72 -6.57 22.09
N ALA A 78 29.29 -7.47 21.31
CA ALA A 78 30.00 -7.10 20.11
C ALA A 78 29.05 -6.29 19.19
N PRO A 79 29.59 -5.36 18.39
CA PRO A 79 28.76 -4.61 17.44
C PRO A 79 27.96 -5.60 16.59
N PRO A 80 26.67 -5.33 16.33
CA PRO A 80 25.82 -6.25 15.58
C PRO A 80 26.46 -6.61 14.23
N PRO A 81 26.24 -7.83 13.72
CA PRO A 81 26.76 -8.21 12.42
C PRO A 81 26.33 -7.18 11.39
N GLY A 82 27.22 -6.79 10.49
CA GLY A 82 26.93 -5.85 9.41
C GLY A 82 27.16 -6.50 8.06
N ILE A 83 26.62 -5.90 7.03
CA ILE A 83 26.79 -6.31 5.63
C ILE A 83 28.12 -5.77 5.13
N GLU A 84 28.93 -6.62 4.50
CA GLU A 84 30.20 -6.22 3.90
C GLU A 84 30.01 -5.80 2.42
N ARG A 85 31.01 -5.16 1.86
CA ARG A 85 30.98 -4.78 0.42
C ARG A 85 30.92 -5.99 -0.50
N SER A 86 31.57 -7.10 -0.13
CA SER A 86 31.51 -8.38 -0.85
C SER A 86 30.08 -8.92 -1.01
N ASP A 87 29.25 -8.76 0.02
CA ASP A 87 27.85 -9.19 -0.01
C ASP A 87 27.02 -8.30 -0.95
N ILE A 88 27.29 -6.99 -0.94
CA ILE A 88 26.65 -6.03 -1.85
C ILE A 88 26.98 -6.37 -3.30
N ASP A 89 28.25 -6.67 -3.60
CA ASP A 89 28.69 -7.03 -4.94
C ASP A 89 28.09 -8.39 -5.38
N ALA A 90 27.95 -9.34 -4.45
CA ALA A 90 27.27 -10.59 -4.73
C ALA A 90 25.75 -10.41 -5.03
N LEU A 91 25.08 -9.47 -4.39
CA LEU A 91 23.67 -9.14 -4.69
C LEU A 91 23.52 -8.46 -6.05
N ARG A 92 24.49 -7.68 -6.51
CA ARG A 92 24.47 -7.04 -7.85
C ARG A 92 24.50 -8.06 -8.99
N THR A 93 25.02 -9.27 -8.76
CA THR A 93 25.09 -10.33 -9.78
C THR A 93 23.78 -11.09 -9.98
N VAL A 94 22.75 -10.85 -9.15
CA VAL A 94 21.47 -11.56 -9.25
C VAL A 94 20.67 -11.04 -10.45
N VAL A 95 20.16 -11.97 -11.24
CA VAL A 95 19.35 -11.65 -12.43
C VAL A 95 18.08 -10.90 -12.00
N GLY A 96 17.73 -9.84 -12.74
CA GLY A 96 16.56 -9.02 -12.45
C GLY A 96 16.81 -7.88 -11.45
N VAL A 97 17.99 -7.80 -10.84
CA VAL A 97 18.39 -6.66 -9.98
C VAL A 97 18.74 -5.45 -10.84
N THR A 98 18.08 -4.33 -10.57
CA THR A 98 18.30 -3.05 -11.25
C THR A 98 19.20 -2.09 -10.45
N GLY A 99 19.25 -2.27 -9.13
CA GLY A 99 20.10 -1.47 -8.26
C GLY A 99 20.28 -2.10 -6.88
N VAL A 100 21.44 -1.85 -6.27
CA VAL A 100 21.78 -2.33 -4.91
C VAL A 100 22.34 -1.15 -4.13
N TYR A 101 21.64 -0.75 -3.09
CA TYR A 101 21.91 0.47 -2.34
C TYR A 101 22.10 0.16 -0.86
N PRO A 102 23.35 0.22 -0.35
CA PRO A 102 23.62 0.01 1.07
C PRO A 102 23.12 1.17 1.93
N LYS A 103 22.69 0.85 3.15
CA LYS A 103 22.34 1.81 4.19
C LYS A 103 23.33 1.71 5.35
N LEU A 104 23.73 2.86 5.87
CA LEU A 104 24.71 2.94 6.94
C LEU A 104 24.15 3.74 8.11
N LYS A 105 23.84 3.09 9.23
CA LYS A 105 23.44 3.80 10.45
C LYS A 105 24.62 4.56 11.06
N LEU A 106 24.32 5.70 11.68
CA LEU A 106 25.31 6.37 12.54
C LEU A 106 25.59 5.50 13.76
N ALA A 107 26.86 5.20 13.98
CA ALA A 107 27.34 4.30 15.03
C ALA A 107 27.91 5.04 16.26
N PHE A 108 27.51 6.30 16.46
CA PHE A 108 27.98 7.15 17.54
C PHE A 108 26.84 8.03 18.08
N PRO A 109 26.95 8.49 19.34
CA PRO A 109 25.95 9.34 19.96
C PRO A 109 25.82 10.69 19.25
N SER A 110 24.58 11.11 18.99
CA SER A 110 24.31 12.41 18.38
C SER A 110 22.99 13.01 18.85
N SER A 111 22.89 14.32 18.83
CA SER A 111 21.69 15.08 19.17
C SER A 111 21.41 16.15 18.15
N ALA A 112 20.17 16.66 18.09
CA ALA A 112 19.81 17.71 17.15
C ALA A 112 18.92 18.77 17.82
N ARG A 113 19.07 20.03 17.38
CA ARG A 113 18.22 21.16 17.78
C ARG A 113 17.98 22.10 16.58
N GLY A 114 16.74 22.58 16.45
CA GLY A 114 16.39 23.52 15.40
C GLY A 114 14.89 23.72 15.27
N GLY A 115 14.48 24.29 14.15
CA GLY A 115 13.06 24.52 13.88
C GLY A 115 12.48 25.82 14.45
N LYS A 116 13.34 26.70 15.03
CA LYS A 116 12.90 28.01 15.54
C LYS A 116 12.15 28.84 14.49
N GLU A 117 12.56 28.74 13.25
CA GLU A 117 11.94 29.42 12.11
C GLU A 117 10.49 28.94 11.84
N LEU A 118 10.18 27.70 12.24
CA LEU A 118 8.87 27.08 12.03
C LEU A 118 7.99 27.14 13.28
N PHE A 119 8.57 26.90 14.46
CA PHE A 119 7.83 26.74 15.71
C PHE A 119 7.96 27.96 16.65
N GLY A 120 8.79 28.95 16.30
CA GLY A 120 9.07 30.11 17.15
C GLY A 120 10.07 29.81 18.28
N TYR A 121 10.38 28.52 18.55
CA TYR A 121 11.38 28.07 19.52
C TYR A 121 12.13 26.84 18.99
N ASP A 122 13.30 26.55 19.58
CA ASP A 122 14.08 25.40 19.17
C ASP A 122 13.46 24.10 19.71
N VAL A 123 13.09 23.23 18.78
CA VAL A 123 12.73 21.85 19.06
C VAL A 123 13.97 20.98 18.94
N GLY A 124 14.17 20.04 19.83
CA GLY A 124 15.34 19.19 19.77
C GLY A 124 15.11 17.80 20.32
N THR A 125 15.98 16.90 19.89
CA THR A 125 16.10 15.58 20.48
C THR A 125 17.46 15.44 21.15
N SER A 126 17.44 14.92 22.37
CA SER A 126 18.65 14.64 23.14
C SER A 126 19.38 13.38 22.63
N GLU A 127 18.68 12.54 21.88
CA GLU A 127 19.21 11.37 21.18
C GLU A 127 18.67 11.39 19.76
N MET A 128 19.53 11.40 18.76
CA MET A 128 19.14 11.43 17.37
C MET A 128 19.56 10.14 16.67
N ILE A 129 18.58 9.50 16.02
CA ILE A 129 18.83 8.37 15.17
C ILE A 129 18.98 8.90 13.75
N ALA A 130 20.06 8.49 13.06
CA ALA A 130 20.24 8.83 11.65
C ALA A 130 20.88 7.68 10.88
N ASP A 131 20.64 7.67 9.58
CA ASP A 131 21.28 6.76 8.63
C ASP A 131 21.77 7.51 7.39
N GLY A 132 22.62 6.84 6.61
CA GLY A 132 23.07 7.30 5.30
C GLY A 132 22.56 6.38 4.21
N ILE A 133 22.07 6.95 3.12
CA ILE A 133 21.66 6.23 1.91
C ILE A 133 22.36 6.78 0.67
N ASP A 134 22.44 5.94 -0.37
CA ASP A 134 22.97 6.36 -1.65
C ASP A 134 22.06 7.42 -2.29
N PRO A 135 22.60 8.58 -2.71
CA PRO A 135 21.82 9.61 -3.40
C PRO A 135 21.04 9.10 -4.62
N ALA A 136 21.58 8.14 -5.34
CA ALA A 136 20.94 7.56 -6.53
C ALA A 136 19.60 6.91 -6.20
N LEU A 137 19.43 6.36 -4.98
CA LEU A 137 18.20 5.72 -4.54
C LEU A 137 17.00 6.68 -4.48
N VAL A 138 17.23 7.96 -4.19
CA VAL A 138 16.20 8.97 -3.96
C VAL A 138 16.13 10.03 -5.06
N LYS A 139 16.93 9.89 -6.11
CA LYS A 139 17.05 10.88 -7.18
C LYS A 139 15.69 11.21 -7.83
N ASP A 140 14.89 10.19 -8.11
CA ASP A 140 13.58 10.36 -8.75
C ASP A 140 12.55 11.02 -7.81
N GLU A 141 12.66 10.78 -6.50
CA GLU A 141 11.78 11.40 -5.49
C GLU A 141 12.12 12.89 -5.27
N LEU A 142 13.35 13.28 -5.52
CA LEU A 142 13.88 14.63 -5.28
C LEU A 142 14.04 15.46 -6.56
N SER A 143 13.57 14.98 -7.71
CA SER A 143 13.73 15.61 -9.02
C SER A 143 13.24 17.07 -9.10
N THR A 144 12.32 17.46 -8.20
CA THR A 144 11.79 18.84 -8.09
C THR A 144 12.50 19.69 -7.05
N GLY A 145 13.49 19.14 -6.32
CA GLY A 145 14.21 19.83 -5.25
C GLY A 145 15.25 20.80 -5.79
N THR A 146 15.43 21.94 -5.10
CA THR A 146 16.43 22.96 -5.45
C THR A 146 17.83 22.65 -4.93
N VAL A 147 17.95 21.76 -3.94
CA VAL A 147 19.21 21.38 -3.29
C VAL A 147 19.49 19.91 -3.56
N PRO A 148 20.66 19.56 -4.13
CA PRO A 148 21.00 18.16 -4.39
C PRO A 148 21.22 17.39 -3.06
N PHE A 149 20.81 16.13 -3.05
CA PHE A 149 21.05 15.22 -1.93
C PHE A 149 22.40 14.52 -2.14
N GLU A 150 23.50 15.27 -1.97
CA GLU A 150 24.89 14.82 -2.14
C GLU A 150 25.74 15.27 -0.95
N ASP A 151 26.92 14.64 -0.75
CA ASP A 151 27.85 15.10 0.29
C ASP A 151 28.42 16.48 -0.11
N PRO A 152 28.19 17.56 0.68
CA PRO A 152 28.65 18.89 0.35
C PRO A 152 30.16 18.98 0.23
N LEU A 153 30.91 18.11 0.93
CA LEU A 153 32.38 18.10 0.89
C LEU A 153 32.97 17.39 -0.33
N THR A 154 32.16 16.85 -1.23
CA THR A 154 32.68 16.38 -2.55
C THR A 154 33.22 17.55 -3.39
N LYS A 155 32.72 18.77 -3.14
CA LYS A 155 33.20 20.02 -3.75
C LYS A 155 33.57 21.00 -2.64
N PRO A 156 34.71 20.82 -2.01
CA PRO A 156 35.11 21.66 -0.87
C PRO A 156 35.21 23.13 -1.26
N GLY A 157 34.69 23.99 -0.39
CA GLY A 157 34.85 25.44 -0.51
C GLY A 157 36.22 25.93 -0.01
N PRO A 158 36.38 27.24 0.16
CA PRO A 158 37.62 27.82 0.69
C PRO A 158 37.86 27.39 2.15
N SER A 159 39.12 27.44 2.58
CA SER A 159 39.47 27.20 3.97
C SER A 159 38.91 28.28 4.89
N CYS A 160 38.54 27.90 6.11
CA CYS A 160 37.97 28.79 7.11
C CYS A 160 38.41 28.42 8.53
N THR A 161 38.25 29.36 9.44
CA THR A 161 38.47 29.16 10.89
C THR A 161 37.22 29.43 11.70
N THR A 162 36.32 30.25 11.15
CA THR A 162 35.03 30.60 11.76
C THR A 162 33.94 30.62 10.71
N ASP A 163 32.69 30.57 11.16
CA ASP A 163 31.51 30.68 10.27
C ASP A 163 31.50 32.02 9.50
N GLY A 164 32.07 33.07 10.06
CA GLY A 164 32.14 34.41 9.45
C GLY A 164 33.02 34.45 8.19
N ASP A 165 33.92 33.48 8.00
CA ASP A 165 34.78 33.36 6.81
C ASP A 165 34.03 32.81 5.60
N CYS A 166 32.81 32.27 5.82
CA CYS A 166 32.00 31.60 4.80
C CYS A 166 30.84 32.49 4.34
N LYS A 167 30.50 32.39 3.05
CA LYS A 167 29.31 33.09 2.52
C LYS A 167 28.03 32.37 2.91
N ALA A 168 27.07 33.08 3.47
CA ALA A 168 25.76 32.48 3.78
C ALA A 168 25.13 31.84 2.51
N PRO A 169 24.54 30.61 2.58
CA PRO A 169 24.18 29.84 3.77
C PRO A 169 25.30 28.88 4.28
N GLN A 170 26.51 28.94 3.75
CA GLN A 170 27.63 28.08 4.14
C GLN A 170 28.07 28.34 5.58
N TYR A 171 28.68 27.35 6.19
CA TYR A 171 29.29 27.40 7.52
C TYR A 171 30.67 26.74 7.49
N CYS A 172 31.52 27.03 8.48
CA CYS A 172 32.83 26.44 8.57
C CYS A 172 32.75 25.03 9.19
N GLU A 173 32.87 24.00 8.36
CA GLU A 173 32.92 22.61 8.84
C GLU A 173 34.36 22.26 9.25
N ILE A 174 34.60 22.20 10.57
CA ILE A 174 35.88 21.84 11.18
C ILE A 174 35.81 20.38 11.59
N THR A 175 36.73 19.55 11.09
CA THR A 175 36.82 18.12 11.47
C THR A 175 37.54 17.97 12.82
N SER A 176 37.24 16.92 13.57
CA SER A 176 37.90 16.65 14.86
C SER A 176 39.43 16.60 14.70
N GLY A 177 40.12 17.33 15.57
CA GLY A 177 41.60 17.36 15.58
C GLY A 177 42.26 18.37 14.63
N THR A 178 41.50 19.19 13.90
CA THR A 178 42.00 20.26 13.04
C THR A 178 41.60 21.63 13.60
N SER A 179 42.46 22.64 13.37
CA SER A 179 42.18 24.04 13.75
C SER A 179 41.58 24.85 12.59
N ALA A 180 41.65 24.33 11.39
CA ALA A 180 41.06 24.93 10.19
C ALA A 180 40.05 23.97 9.55
N GLY A 181 38.96 24.51 9.05
CA GLY A 181 37.91 23.83 8.35
C GLY A 181 37.75 24.23 6.90
N THR A 182 36.66 23.85 6.31
CA THR A 182 36.28 24.16 4.94
C THR A 182 34.86 24.72 4.93
N CYS A 183 34.64 25.79 4.18
CA CYS A 183 33.28 26.31 3.98
C CYS A 183 32.45 25.28 3.24
N SER A 184 31.38 24.86 3.88
CA SER A 184 30.47 23.79 3.39
C SER A 184 29.04 24.26 3.43
N ASP A 185 28.24 23.85 2.48
CA ASP A 185 26.80 23.98 2.55
C ASP A 185 26.27 23.10 3.67
N PRO A 186 25.10 23.45 4.29
CA PRO A 186 24.44 22.59 5.25
C PRO A 186 24.20 21.19 4.68
N VAL A 187 24.50 20.16 5.47
CA VAL A 187 24.34 18.77 5.06
C VAL A 187 22.88 18.50 4.70
N PRO A 188 22.59 18.05 3.48
CA PRO A 188 21.22 17.75 3.09
C PRO A 188 20.70 16.54 3.86
N ALA A 189 19.50 16.68 4.44
CA ALA A 189 18.84 15.64 5.21
C ALA A 189 17.45 15.36 4.65
N LEU A 190 17.06 14.10 4.67
CA LEU A 190 15.70 13.65 4.36
C LEU A 190 15.00 13.23 5.63
N VAL A 191 13.69 13.44 5.65
CA VAL A 191 12.79 12.90 6.67
C VAL A 191 11.83 11.89 6.06
N SER A 192 11.41 10.91 6.83
CA SER A 192 10.42 9.96 6.36
C SER A 192 9.02 10.57 6.37
N ARG A 193 8.17 10.11 5.47
CA ARG A 193 6.74 10.44 5.53
C ARG A 193 6.10 9.96 6.83
N TYR A 194 6.57 8.83 7.36
CA TYR A 194 6.11 8.27 8.62
C TYR A 194 6.38 9.21 9.81
N LEU A 195 7.58 9.81 9.89
CA LEU A 195 7.91 10.77 10.94
C LEU A 195 6.98 11.99 10.91
N ILE A 196 6.65 12.49 9.71
CA ILE A 196 5.74 13.64 9.54
C ILE A 196 4.31 13.28 9.96
N GLU A 197 3.82 12.13 9.56
CA GLU A 197 2.49 11.65 9.95
C GLU A 197 2.38 11.47 11.48
N ILE A 198 3.41 10.92 12.14
CA ILE A 198 3.44 10.83 13.60
C ILE A 198 3.45 12.22 14.23
N PHE A 199 4.26 13.13 13.69
CA PHE A 199 4.30 14.50 14.20
C PHE A 199 2.91 15.15 14.10
N ASP A 200 2.30 15.16 12.93
CA ASP A 200 1.03 15.84 12.66
C ASP A 200 -0.14 15.22 13.44
N LYS A 201 -0.15 13.89 13.64
CA LYS A 201 -1.27 13.17 14.23
C LYS A 201 -1.13 12.91 15.74
N SER A 202 0.09 12.95 16.28
CA SER A 202 0.36 12.61 17.67
C SER A 202 1.07 13.73 18.42
N LEU A 203 2.20 14.22 17.90
CA LEU A 203 3.04 15.19 18.63
C LEU A 203 2.47 16.62 18.54
N ALA A 204 2.07 17.07 17.37
CA ALA A 204 1.56 18.42 17.18
C ALA A 204 0.30 18.70 18.02
N PRO A 205 -0.73 17.83 18.05
CA PRO A 205 -1.89 18.03 18.92
C PRO A 205 -1.56 17.98 20.41
N ALA A 206 -0.65 17.08 20.82
CA ALA A 206 -0.26 16.93 22.23
C ALA A 206 0.46 18.16 22.79
N HIS A 207 1.14 18.93 21.92
CA HIS A 207 1.94 20.09 22.31
C HIS A 207 1.37 21.41 21.77
N ASN A 208 0.14 21.42 21.24
CA ASN A 208 -0.50 22.58 20.58
C ASN A 208 0.37 23.21 19.48
N LEU A 209 1.10 22.37 18.72
CA LEU A 209 1.90 22.79 17.58
C LEU A 209 1.08 22.75 16.31
N PRO A 210 1.38 23.61 15.32
CA PRO A 210 0.74 23.54 14.02
C PRO A 210 1.20 22.26 13.30
N PRO A 211 0.28 21.56 12.58
CA PRO A 211 0.65 20.41 11.75
C PRO A 211 1.54 20.89 10.60
N ILE A 212 2.51 20.04 10.23
CA ILE A 212 3.44 20.35 9.14
C ILE A 212 2.76 20.23 7.77
N GLY A 213 1.74 19.40 7.59
CA GLY A 213 0.90 19.25 6.40
C GLY A 213 1.60 19.40 5.03
N ASN A 214 0.96 19.00 3.96
CA ASN A 214 1.55 19.05 2.61
C ASN A 214 1.93 20.47 2.13
N THR A 215 1.25 21.50 2.62
CA THR A 215 1.50 22.92 2.25
C THR A 215 2.70 23.52 3.00
N LEU A 216 2.97 23.03 4.20
CA LEU A 216 4.14 23.45 4.96
C LEU A 216 5.40 22.69 4.56
N LEU A 217 5.26 21.48 4.00
CA LEU A 217 6.37 20.69 3.49
C LEU A 217 7.17 21.39 2.40
N SER A 218 6.50 22.15 1.54
CA SER A 218 7.19 23.02 0.57
C SER A 218 7.97 24.15 1.23
N LYS A 219 7.55 24.60 2.42
CA LYS A 219 8.25 25.60 3.24
C LYS A 219 9.24 24.95 4.23
N ALA A 220 9.01 23.69 4.63
CA ALA A 220 9.89 22.94 5.49
C ALA A 220 11.14 22.44 4.75
N SER A 221 11.06 22.22 3.43
CA SER A 221 12.24 22.00 2.61
C SER A 221 13.08 23.26 2.64
N GLY A 222 14.18 23.21 3.41
CA GLY A 222 15.04 24.38 3.65
C GLY A 222 15.22 24.72 5.12
N ILE A 223 14.48 24.10 6.05
CA ILE A 223 14.70 24.25 7.48
C ILE A 223 16.10 23.76 7.83
N THR A 224 16.87 24.66 8.43
CA THR A 224 18.21 24.38 8.91
C THR A 224 18.16 24.08 10.39
N PHE A 225 18.91 23.06 10.83
CA PHE A 225 19.03 22.68 12.23
C PHE A 225 20.47 22.32 12.55
N ALA A 226 20.83 22.46 13.83
CA ALA A 226 22.16 22.10 14.33
C ALA A 226 22.16 20.65 14.81
N MET A 227 23.11 19.86 14.36
CA MET A 227 23.39 18.51 14.82
C MET A 227 24.67 18.49 15.63
N ARG A 228 24.60 17.99 16.85
CA ARG A 228 25.79 17.75 17.67
C ARG A 228 26.24 16.31 17.49
N LEU A 229 27.37 16.12 16.87
CA LEU A 229 27.97 14.82 16.59
C LEU A 229 28.94 14.45 17.71
N GLY A 230 28.99 13.16 18.06
CA GLY A 230 29.89 12.60 19.07
C GLY A 230 29.45 12.80 20.51
N GLU A 231 28.28 13.40 20.76
CA GLU A 231 27.71 13.58 22.10
C GLU A 231 26.18 13.60 22.07
N SER A 232 25.56 12.88 23.01
CA SER A 232 24.13 12.84 23.25
C SER A 232 23.84 12.67 24.75
N LEU A 233 22.56 12.51 25.12
CA LEU A 233 22.16 12.17 26.48
C LEU A 233 22.74 10.84 26.94
N LEU A 234 22.87 9.85 26.06
CA LEU A 234 23.35 8.51 26.38
C LEU A 234 24.87 8.42 26.52
N GLY A 235 25.61 9.43 26.07
CA GLY A 235 27.06 9.44 26.26
C GLY A 235 27.84 10.21 25.22
N LYS A 236 29.15 9.97 25.24
CA LYS A 236 30.10 10.55 24.27
C LYS A 236 30.77 9.47 23.44
N SER A 237 31.15 9.84 22.23
CA SER A 237 31.92 8.99 21.34
C SER A 237 33.28 8.64 21.92
N LYS A 238 33.78 7.46 21.61
CA LYS A 238 35.12 7.01 21.99
C LYS A 238 36.22 7.63 21.12
N HIS A 239 35.86 8.04 19.91
CA HIS A 239 36.76 8.67 18.94
C HIS A 239 36.25 10.06 18.59
N GLY A 240 37.15 10.94 18.15
CA GLY A 240 36.79 12.28 17.77
C GLY A 240 36.35 13.18 18.93
N SER A 241 36.37 14.49 18.69
CA SER A 241 35.85 15.48 19.64
C SER A 241 34.44 15.91 19.24
N PRO A 242 33.50 16.07 20.17
CA PRO A 242 32.14 16.51 19.86
C PRO A 242 32.16 17.84 19.10
N ARG A 243 31.41 17.92 18.01
CA ARG A 243 31.30 19.13 17.18
C ARG A 243 29.85 19.33 16.68
N VAL A 244 29.60 20.54 16.25
CA VAL A 244 28.29 20.91 15.70
C VAL A 244 28.41 21.05 14.20
N VAL A 245 27.47 20.44 13.47
CA VAL A 245 27.29 20.62 12.03
C VAL A 245 25.92 21.18 11.76
N ARG A 246 25.77 21.88 10.63
CA ARG A 246 24.46 22.34 10.16
C ARG A 246 23.91 21.36 9.15
N ALA A 247 22.65 20.96 9.35
CA ALA A 247 21.92 20.16 8.39
C ALA A 247 20.67 20.91 7.92
N ARG A 248 20.22 20.60 6.72
CA ARG A 248 19.03 21.19 6.09
C ARG A 248 18.13 20.08 5.59
N VAL A 249 16.85 20.13 5.96
CA VAL A 249 15.84 19.25 5.36
C VAL A 249 15.62 19.66 3.92
N VAL A 250 15.92 18.77 2.98
CA VAL A 250 15.80 19.02 1.53
C VAL A 250 14.65 18.27 0.89
N GLY A 251 14.06 17.32 1.59
CA GLY A 251 12.93 16.56 1.06
C GLY A 251 12.39 15.48 2.00
N ILE A 252 11.37 14.81 1.51
CA ILE A 252 10.72 13.68 2.17
C ILE A 252 10.87 12.48 1.27
N SER A 253 11.28 11.37 1.85
CA SER A 253 11.42 10.11 1.13
C SER A 253 10.78 8.96 1.90
N LYS A 254 10.16 8.04 1.18
CA LYS A 254 9.68 6.76 1.73
C LYS A 254 10.84 5.82 2.10
N ARG A 255 12.05 6.13 1.61
CA ARG A 255 13.28 5.35 1.78
C ARG A 255 14.14 5.86 2.93
N ALA A 256 13.80 7.03 3.49
CA ALA A 256 14.41 7.56 4.69
C ALA A 256 14.05 6.67 5.90
N ILE A 257 14.90 6.73 6.94
CA ILE A 257 14.66 6.01 8.20
C ILE A 257 13.35 6.50 8.84
N ASP A 258 12.53 5.57 9.32
CA ASP A 258 11.18 5.85 9.81
C ASP A 258 11.16 6.90 10.93
N LEU A 259 12.02 6.73 11.93
CA LEU A 259 12.18 7.64 13.06
C LEU A 259 13.60 8.19 13.08
N GLY A 260 13.82 9.33 12.46
CA GLY A 260 15.15 9.96 12.43
C GLY A 260 15.39 10.76 11.17
N LEU A 261 16.66 10.94 10.87
CA LEU A 261 17.16 11.71 9.72
C LEU A 261 17.96 10.81 8.81
N THR A 262 17.82 11.02 7.52
CA THR A 262 18.64 10.34 6.52
C THR A 262 19.51 11.33 5.79
N VAL A 263 20.82 11.08 5.76
CA VAL A 263 21.83 11.90 5.09
C VAL A 263 22.45 11.14 3.92
N PRO A 264 23.22 11.79 3.02
CA PRO A 264 23.95 11.08 1.99
C PRO A 264 24.91 10.04 2.59
N LEU A 265 25.04 8.89 1.94
CA LEU A 265 25.88 7.77 2.40
C LEU A 265 27.34 8.20 2.65
N GLY A 266 27.90 9.06 1.80
CA GLY A 266 29.26 9.59 1.96
C GLY A 266 29.45 10.36 3.26
N VAL A 267 28.45 11.17 3.64
CA VAL A 267 28.43 11.92 4.92
C VAL A 267 28.41 10.96 6.10
N ALA A 268 27.50 9.97 6.09
CA ALA A 268 27.39 8.99 7.16
C ALA A 268 28.68 8.16 7.32
N ALA A 269 29.30 7.76 6.22
CA ALA A 269 30.54 7.02 6.23
C ALA A 269 31.70 7.87 6.81
N ARG A 270 31.83 9.13 6.41
CA ARG A 270 32.81 10.07 6.92
C ARG A 270 32.63 10.31 8.43
N TRP A 271 31.44 10.53 8.88
CA TRP A 271 31.13 10.72 10.31
C TRP A 271 31.36 9.44 11.13
N ASN A 272 30.97 8.27 10.63
CA ASN A 272 31.25 7.00 11.31
C ASN A 272 32.75 6.75 11.42
N LYS A 273 33.53 7.05 10.38
CA LYS A 273 35.01 6.97 10.43
C LYS A 273 35.57 7.86 11.52
N GLU A 274 35.10 9.11 11.62
CA GLU A 274 35.57 10.11 12.58
C GLU A 274 35.25 9.73 14.03
N PHE A 275 34.00 9.31 14.31
CA PHE A 275 33.49 9.11 15.68
C PHE A 275 33.41 7.65 16.15
N ALA A 276 33.40 6.68 15.24
CA ALA A 276 33.27 5.25 15.55
C ALA A 276 34.37 4.37 14.91
N GLY A 277 35.26 4.96 14.11
CA GLY A 277 36.40 4.28 13.49
C GLY A 277 36.12 3.71 12.11
N GLU A 278 37.19 3.28 11.42
CA GLU A 278 37.17 2.82 10.02
C GLU A 278 36.20 1.63 9.79
N ALA A 279 36.16 0.70 10.73
CA ALA A 279 35.27 -0.46 10.63
C ALA A 279 33.79 -0.06 10.59
N ALA A 280 33.38 0.95 11.34
CA ALA A 280 32.02 1.45 11.37
C ALA A 280 31.61 2.15 10.06
N ALA A 281 32.56 2.73 9.33
CA ALA A 281 32.33 3.38 8.04
C ALA A 281 32.05 2.39 6.91
N ASN A 282 32.50 1.13 7.04
CA ASN A 282 32.39 0.10 6.02
C ASN A 282 31.43 -1.05 6.37
N ARG A 283 30.75 -0.95 7.51
CA ARG A 283 29.81 -1.97 8.01
C ARG A 283 28.37 -1.48 7.83
N PHE A 284 27.71 -1.95 6.78
CA PHE A 284 26.35 -1.52 6.44
C PHE A 284 25.31 -2.21 7.30
N SER A 285 24.28 -1.45 7.69
CA SER A 285 23.20 -1.94 8.56
C SER A 285 22.11 -2.69 7.79
N SER A 286 21.87 -2.32 6.56
CA SER A 286 20.96 -3.00 5.64
C SER A 286 21.32 -2.67 4.19
N VAL A 287 20.73 -3.38 3.26
CA VAL A 287 20.87 -3.14 1.82
C VAL A 287 19.51 -3.17 1.16
N ILE A 288 19.21 -2.14 0.36
CA ILE A 288 18.01 -2.08 -0.47
C ILE A 288 18.37 -2.60 -1.85
N VAL A 289 17.69 -3.64 -2.28
CA VAL A 289 17.82 -4.23 -3.61
C VAL A 289 16.57 -3.89 -4.42
N GLN A 290 16.75 -3.15 -5.51
CA GLN A 290 15.70 -2.86 -6.47
C GLN A 290 15.61 -3.96 -7.52
N VAL A 291 14.40 -4.37 -7.85
CA VAL A 291 14.13 -5.42 -8.84
C VAL A 291 13.28 -4.86 -9.98
N GLY A 292 13.52 -5.36 -11.18
CA GLY A 292 12.76 -4.97 -12.36
C GLY A 292 11.34 -5.52 -12.39
N SER A 293 11.10 -6.65 -11.70
CA SER A 293 9.81 -7.31 -11.60
C SER A 293 9.65 -8.03 -10.27
N ASN A 294 8.39 -8.15 -9.81
CA ASN A 294 8.09 -8.92 -8.58
C ASN A 294 8.50 -10.39 -8.66
N ALA A 295 8.61 -10.96 -9.87
CA ALA A 295 9.07 -12.34 -10.04
C ALA A 295 10.54 -12.51 -9.61
N ASP A 296 11.36 -11.45 -9.72
CA ASP A 296 12.79 -11.48 -9.42
C ASP A 296 13.06 -11.37 -7.89
N THR A 297 12.06 -10.97 -7.11
CA THR A 297 12.16 -10.87 -5.64
C THR A 297 12.57 -12.19 -4.99
N SER A 298 12.07 -13.31 -5.50
CA SER A 298 12.38 -14.64 -4.98
C SER A 298 13.86 -15.00 -5.16
N ALA A 299 14.47 -14.60 -6.27
CA ALA A 299 15.90 -14.82 -6.55
C ALA A 299 16.78 -14.00 -5.59
N VAL A 300 16.39 -12.73 -5.32
CA VAL A 300 17.07 -11.87 -4.35
C VAL A 300 16.99 -12.45 -2.94
N LEU A 301 15.82 -12.93 -2.52
CA LEU A 301 15.64 -13.56 -1.20
C LEU A 301 16.47 -14.83 -1.05
N ALA A 302 16.48 -15.72 -2.06
CA ALA A 302 17.29 -16.93 -2.07
C ALA A 302 18.79 -16.61 -1.99
N LYS A 303 19.26 -15.58 -2.70
CA LYS A 303 20.64 -15.12 -2.61
C LYS A 303 20.93 -14.51 -1.23
N GLY A 304 20.01 -13.73 -0.67
CA GLY A 304 20.10 -13.20 0.69
C GLY A 304 20.29 -14.31 1.73
N GLU A 305 19.50 -15.39 1.66
CA GLU A 305 19.66 -16.56 2.53
C GLU A 305 21.08 -17.17 2.44
N THR A 306 21.64 -17.29 1.23
CA THR A 306 23.03 -17.81 1.07
C THR A 306 24.08 -16.91 1.71
N LEU A 307 23.81 -15.59 1.77
CA LEU A 307 24.65 -14.58 2.44
C LEU A 307 24.30 -14.41 3.92
N LYS A 308 23.41 -15.23 4.48
CA LYS A 308 22.89 -15.13 5.85
C LYS A 308 22.23 -13.77 6.12
N LEU A 309 21.55 -13.21 5.12
CA LEU A 309 20.76 -11.99 5.23
C LEU A 309 19.29 -12.35 5.29
N ALA A 310 18.53 -11.64 6.13
CA ALA A 310 17.09 -11.79 6.25
C ALA A 310 16.37 -10.57 5.69
N PRO A 311 15.18 -10.70 5.11
CA PRO A 311 14.38 -9.55 4.76
C PRO A 311 14.00 -8.79 6.03
N LYS A 312 14.22 -7.49 6.04
CA LYS A 312 13.93 -6.59 7.17
C LYS A 312 12.43 -6.61 7.51
N ASP A 313 11.60 -6.71 6.50
CA ASP A 313 10.15 -6.63 6.61
C ASP A 313 9.48 -7.96 6.23
N THR A 314 9.53 -8.94 7.14
CA THR A 314 8.69 -10.14 7.05
C THR A 314 7.22 -9.81 7.30
N ARG A 315 6.93 -8.73 8.06
CA ARG A 315 5.58 -8.28 8.41
C ARG A 315 4.75 -7.90 7.18
N ALA A 316 5.35 -7.30 6.16
CA ALA A 316 4.66 -6.99 4.91
C ALA A 316 4.11 -8.23 4.23
N ARG A 317 4.89 -9.33 4.22
CA ARG A 317 4.47 -10.63 3.68
C ARG A 317 3.35 -11.24 4.53
N ASP A 318 3.51 -11.23 5.86
CA ASP A 318 2.53 -11.81 6.79
C ASP A 318 1.20 -11.05 6.72
N VAL A 319 1.25 -9.72 6.69
CA VAL A 319 0.07 -8.87 6.50
C VAL A 319 -0.57 -9.09 5.14
N SER A 320 0.22 -9.21 4.06
CA SER A 320 -0.29 -9.51 2.72
C SER A 320 -0.99 -10.88 2.66
N VAL A 321 -0.42 -11.89 3.32
CA VAL A 321 -1.03 -13.23 3.43
C VAL A 321 -2.32 -13.16 4.24
N LEU A 322 -2.34 -12.46 5.38
CA LEU A 322 -3.53 -12.28 6.21
C LEU A 322 -4.66 -11.58 5.45
N ILE A 323 -4.34 -10.51 4.70
CA ILE A 323 -5.31 -9.82 3.84
C ILE A 323 -5.84 -10.76 2.77
N SER A 324 -4.96 -11.52 2.11
CA SER A 324 -5.36 -12.45 1.06
C SER A 324 -6.27 -13.57 1.60
N MET A 325 -5.97 -14.09 2.78
CA MET A 325 -6.82 -15.07 3.47
C MET A 325 -8.19 -14.46 3.84
N THR A 326 -8.20 -13.25 4.38
CA THR A 326 -9.44 -12.54 4.74
C THR A 326 -10.29 -12.27 3.49
N MET A 327 -9.67 -11.79 2.41
CA MET A 327 -10.36 -11.60 1.13
C MET A 327 -10.91 -12.92 0.57
N GLY A 328 -10.14 -14.02 0.67
CA GLY A 328 -10.59 -15.35 0.28
C GLY A 328 -11.81 -15.82 1.08
N LEU A 329 -11.82 -15.61 2.39
CA LEU A 329 -12.95 -15.92 3.25
C LEU A 329 -14.20 -15.11 2.87
N LEU A 330 -14.05 -13.81 2.66
CA LEU A 330 -15.16 -12.93 2.27
C LEU A 330 -15.68 -13.28 0.85
N ALA A 331 -14.80 -13.66 -0.06
CA ALA A 331 -15.18 -14.16 -1.38
C ALA A 331 -15.95 -15.48 -1.29
N LEU A 332 -15.55 -16.38 -0.37
CA LEU A 332 -16.30 -17.62 -0.09
C LEU A 332 -17.72 -17.33 0.42
N VAL A 333 -17.87 -16.40 1.38
CA VAL A 333 -19.19 -15.97 1.87
C VAL A 333 -20.05 -15.41 0.73
N ALA A 334 -19.46 -14.56 -0.12
CA ALA A 334 -20.16 -14.03 -1.29
C ALA A 334 -20.59 -15.16 -2.27
N ALA A 335 -19.72 -16.14 -2.50
CA ALA A 335 -20.05 -17.30 -3.33
C ALA A 335 -21.22 -18.12 -2.77
N VAL A 336 -21.30 -18.30 -1.45
CA VAL A 336 -22.43 -18.96 -0.80
C VAL A 336 -23.72 -18.16 -1.00
N ILE A 337 -23.69 -16.83 -0.85
CA ILE A 337 -24.84 -15.96 -1.09
C ILE A 337 -25.31 -16.08 -2.55
N PHE A 338 -24.39 -16.12 -3.52
CA PHE A 338 -24.72 -16.33 -4.93
C PHE A 338 -25.33 -17.72 -5.19
N LEU A 339 -24.83 -18.75 -4.53
CA LEU A 339 -25.39 -20.12 -4.65
C LEU A 339 -26.85 -20.18 -4.13
N VAL A 340 -27.09 -19.56 -2.98
CA VAL A 340 -28.45 -19.44 -2.42
C VAL A 340 -29.34 -18.62 -3.37
N SER A 341 -28.83 -17.53 -3.93
CA SER A 341 -29.55 -16.70 -4.91
C SER A 341 -29.88 -17.48 -6.19
N ALA A 342 -28.92 -18.26 -6.73
CA ALA A 342 -29.14 -19.12 -7.89
C ALA A 342 -30.17 -20.19 -7.62
N SER A 343 -30.19 -20.78 -6.40
CA SER A 343 -31.19 -21.74 -5.96
C SER A 343 -32.58 -21.12 -5.87
N ASN A 344 -32.66 -19.89 -5.35
CA ASN A 344 -33.91 -19.13 -5.30
C ASN A 344 -34.45 -18.83 -6.71
N ILE A 345 -33.59 -18.44 -7.64
CA ILE A 345 -33.95 -18.28 -9.06
C ILE A 345 -34.50 -19.60 -9.61
N ALA A 346 -33.79 -20.71 -9.41
CA ALA A 346 -34.19 -22.00 -9.89
C ALA A 346 -35.59 -22.40 -9.34
N TYR A 347 -35.84 -22.10 -8.07
CA TYR A 347 -37.15 -22.32 -7.46
C TYR A 347 -38.26 -21.44 -8.09
N THR A 348 -38.01 -20.12 -8.18
CA THR A 348 -38.97 -19.16 -8.77
C THR A 348 -39.34 -19.54 -10.21
N PHE A 349 -38.33 -19.88 -11.02
CA PHE A 349 -38.57 -20.30 -12.40
C PHE A 349 -39.25 -21.65 -12.50
N ARG A 350 -39.07 -22.57 -11.53
CA ARG A 350 -39.87 -23.81 -11.48
C ARG A 350 -41.34 -23.51 -11.24
N VAL A 351 -41.66 -22.68 -10.25
CA VAL A 351 -43.03 -22.24 -9.95
C VAL A 351 -43.63 -21.58 -11.18
N LEU A 352 -42.92 -20.64 -11.82
CA LEU A 352 -43.38 -19.96 -13.02
C LEU A 352 -43.70 -20.93 -14.17
N VAL A 353 -42.89 -21.96 -14.39
CA VAL A 353 -43.13 -22.98 -15.43
C VAL A 353 -44.33 -23.82 -15.07
N THR A 354 -44.55 -24.13 -13.78
CA THR A 354 -45.72 -24.93 -13.33
C THR A 354 -47.00 -24.14 -13.46
N GLU A 355 -47.04 -22.88 -13.02
CA GLU A 355 -48.22 -22.01 -13.09
C GLU A 355 -48.62 -21.69 -14.55
N ARG A 356 -47.63 -21.61 -15.46
CA ARG A 356 -47.89 -21.27 -16.87
C ARG A 356 -47.78 -22.45 -17.82
N LYS A 357 -47.92 -23.66 -17.31
CA LYS A 357 -47.82 -24.89 -18.10
C LYS A 357 -48.74 -24.88 -19.31
N ALA A 358 -49.99 -24.41 -19.15
CA ALA A 358 -50.99 -24.30 -20.21
C ALA A 358 -50.60 -23.26 -21.29
N GLU A 359 -50.11 -22.08 -20.88
CA GLU A 359 -49.63 -21.05 -21.81
C GLU A 359 -48.39 -21.55 -22.63
N ILE A 360 -47.45 -22.22 -21.96
CA ILE A 360 -46.25 -22.81 -22.62
C ILE A 360 -46.70 -23.89 -23.62
N ALA A 361 -47.67 -24.74 -23.26
CA ALA A 361 -48.22 -25.76 -24.16
C ALA A 361 -48.93 -25.15 -25.37
N LEU A 362 -49.66 -24.05 -25.17
CA LEU A 362 -50.29 -23.31 -26.27
C LEU A 362 -49.27 -22.73 -27.23
N TYR A 363 -48.22 -22.06 -26.73
CA TYR A 363 -47.14 -21.56 -27.61
C TYR A 363 -46.49 -22.68 -28.43
N ARG A 364 -46.25 -23.84 -27.82
CA ARG A 364 -45.73 -25.00 -28.50
C ARG A 364 -46.70 -25.61 -29.52
N ALA A 365 -48.00 -25.63 -29.25
CA ALA A 365 -49.02 -26.08 -30.17
C ALA A 365 -49.10 -25.18 -31.44
N VAL A 366 -48.88 -23.87 -31.28
CA VAL A 366 -48.86 -22.88 -32.39
C VAL A 366 -47.51 -22.86 -33.11
N GLY A 367 -46.55 -23.74 -32.76
CA GLY A 367 -45.31 -23.95 -33.52
C GLY A 367 -44.01 -23.39 -32.87
N ALA A 368 -44.04 -22.97 -31.61
CA ALA A 368 -42.83 -22.60 -30.92
C ALA A 368 -41.92 -23.81 -30.64
N SER A 369 -40.63 -23.70 -31.00
CA SER A 369 -39.67 -24.77 -30.81
C SER A 369 -39.24 -24.90 -29.33
N ALA A 370 -38.65 -26.04 -28.97
CA ALA A 370 -38.03 -26.22 -27.66
C ALA A 370 -36.91 -25.22 -27.40
N PHE A 371 -36.21 -24.78 -28.42
CA PHE A 371 -35.17 -23.75 -28.34
C PHE A 371 -35.76 -22.38 -28.04
N ASP A 372 -36.90 -22.03 -28.63
CA ASP A 372 -37.61 -20.77 -28.37
C ASP A 372 -38.03 -20.65 -26.92
N MET A 373 -38.59 -21.74 -26.36
CA MET A 373 -38.99 -21.77 -24.94
C MET A 373 -37.81 -21.64 -23.98
N ARG A 374 -36.67 -22.26 -24.35
CA ARG A 374 -35.46 -22.19 -23.57
C ARG A 374 -34.87 -20.78 -23.60
N SER A 375 -34.75 -20.20 -24.84
CA SER A 375 -34.18 -18.87 -25.00
C SER A 375 -35.02 -17.78 -24.33
N TRP A 376 -36.34 -17.91 -24.34
CA TRP A 376 -37.24 -17.01 -23.63
C TRP A 376 -37.00 -17.03 -22.09
N MET A 377 -36.93 -18.21 -21.46
CA MET A 377 -36.65 -18.33 -20.04
C MET A 377 -35.26 -17.80 -19.65
N LEU A 378 -34.25 -18.13 -20.45
CA LEU A 378 -32.88 -17.66 -20.21
C LEU A 378 -32.75 -16.15 -20.42
N ALA A 379 -33.44 -15.57 -21.40
CA ALA A 379 -33.47 -14.12 -21.62
C ALA A 379 -34.12 -13.39 -20.43
N LEU A 380 -35.21 -13.95 -19.89
CA LEU A 380 -35.84 -13.40 -18.69
C LEU A 380 -34.89 -13.45 -17.48
N ALA A 381 -34.20 -14.57 -17.27
CA ALA A 381 -33.20 -14.71 -16.21
C ALA A 381 -32.03 -13.73 -16.41
N LEU A 382 -31.57 -13.55 -17.63
CA LEU A 382 -30.51 -12.58 -17.97
C LEU A 382 -30.91 -11.15 -17.57
N VAL A 383 -32.14 -10.74 -17.91
CA VAL A 383 -32.66 -9.40 -17.56
C VAL A 383 -32.73 -9.24 -16.03
N VAL A 384 -33.22 -10.25 -15.31
CA VAL A 384 -33.26 -10.22 -13.83
C VAL A 384 -31.84 -10.18 -13.26
N GLY A 385 -30.91 -10.94 -13.82
CA GLY A 385 -29.50 -10.96 -13.43
C GLY A 385 -28.82 -9.62 -13.63
N VAL A 386 -28.98 -9.00 -14.79
CA VAL A 386 -28.42 -7.67 -15.09
C VAL A 386 -29.06 -6.60 -14.21
N ALA A 387 -30.38 -6.58 -14.08
CA ALA A 387 -31.08 -5.61 -13.23
C ALA A 387 -30.70 -5.78 -11.74
N GLY A 388 -30.70 -7.01 -11.22
CA GLY A 388 -30.27 -7.31 -9.85
C GLY A 388 -28.79 -6.96 -9.62
N GLY A 389 -27.92 -7.30 -10.59
CA GLY A 389 -26.51 -6.98 -10.53
C GLY A 389 -26.22 -5.47 -10.49
N THR A 390 -26.93 -4.70 -11.32
CA THR A 390 -26.78 -3.23 -11.34
C THR A 390 -27.30 -2.59 -10.04
N VAL A 391 -28.46 -3.04 -9.53
CA VAL A 391 -28.99 -2.59 -8.22
C VAL A 391 -28.01 -2.94 -7.11
N GLY A 392 -27.49 -4.18 -7.09
CA GLY A 392 -26.49 -4.62 -6.11
C GLY A 392 -25.22 -3.78 -6.14
N LEU A 393 -24.73 -3.44 -7.34
CA LEU A 393 -23.57 -2.55 -7.52
C LEU A 393 -23.83 -1.15 -6.94
N VAL A 394 -24.99 -0.57 -7.20
CA VAL A 394 -25.38 0.75 -6.65
C VAL A 394 -25.45 0.69 -5.12
N VAL A 395 -26.07 -0.35 -4.56
CA VAL A 395 -26.15 -0.56 -3.11
C VAL A 395 -24.75 -0.71 -2.51
N ALA A 396 -23.87 -1.50 -3.12
CA ALA A 396 -22.48 -1.64 -2.67
C ALA A 396 -21.75 -0.30 -2.62
N ARG A 397 -21.94 0.53 -3.66
CA ARG A 397 -21.33 1.86 -3.73
C ARG A 397 -21.85 2.79 -2.63
N LEU A 398 -23.16 2.79 -2.38
CA LEU A 398 -23.77 3.57 -1.32
C LEU A 398 -23.31 3.13 0.07
N LEU A 399 -23.23 1.82 0.30
CA LEU A 399 -22.72 1.27 1.55
C LEU A 399 -21.23 1.63 1.75
N ALA A 400 -20.43 1.59 0.70
CA ALA A 400 -19.01 1.99 0.75
C ALA A 400 -18.86 3.47 1.11
N LEU A 401 -19.64 4.37 0.49
CA LEU A 401 -19.65 5.79 0.82
C LEU A 401 -20.12 6.04 2.26
N GLY A 402 -21.13 5.32 2.72
CA GLY A 402 -21.59 5.37 4.12
C GLY A 402 -20.52 4.90 5.10
N ALA A 403 -19.84 3.80 4.79
CA ALA A 403 -18.75 3.27 5.61
C ALA A 403 -17.56 4.24 5.66
N ASP A 404 -17.16 4.84 4.52
CA ASP A 404 -16.09 5.85 4.47
C ASP A 404 -16.46 7.09 5.31
N SER A 405 -17.71 7.57 5.24
CA SER A 405 -18.17 8.71 6.04
C SER A 405 -18.18 8.43 7.55
N LEU A 406 -18.59 7.22 7.94
CA LEU A 406 -18.53 6.76 9.33
C LEU A 406 -17.07 6.64 9.80
N ALA A 407 -16.19 6.07 8.97
CA ALA A 407 -14.77 5.97 9.27
C ALA A 407 -14.11 7.34 9.41
N ALA A 408 -14.49 8.30 8.57
CA ALA A 408 -14.00 9.67 8.67
C ALA A 408 -14.41 10.36 9.98
N SER A 409 -15.64 10.11 10.46
CA SER A 409 -16.20 10.79 11.64
C SER A 409 -15.92 10.10 12.96
N LYS A 410 -15.74 8.76 12.99
CA LYS A 410 -15.63 7.96 14.21
C LYS A 410 -14.25 7.38 14.48
N LEU A 411 -13.46 7.12 13.44
CA LEU A 411 -12.10 6.64 13.64
C LEU A 411 -11.17 7.80 13.97
N PRO A 412 -10.34 7.68 15.03
CA PRO A 412 -9.31 8.67 15.30
C PRO A 412 -8.37 8.79 14.11
N ASP A 413 -7.75 9.94 13.96
CA ASP A 413 -6.72 10.13 12.96
C ASP A 413 -5.48 9.34 13.36
N PHE A 414 -5.09 8.40 12.52
CA PHE A 414 -3.87 7.60 12.68
C PHE A 414 -2.98 7.73 11.44
N PRO A 415 -1.67 7.48 11.57
CA PRO A 415 -0.74 7.53 10.44
C PRO A 415 -1.21 6.67 9.27
N PHE A 416 -1.16 7.22 8.06
CA PHE A 416 -1.60 6.56 6.82
C PHE A 416 -3.10 6.23 6.73
N LYS A 417 -3.96 6.90 7.53
CA LYS A 417 -5.41 6.78 7.37
C LYS A 417 -5.80 7.16 5.94
N PRO A 418 -6.36 6.23 5.15
CA PRO A 418 -6.75 6.54 3.78
C PRO A 418 -7.97 7.46 3.76
N SER A 419 -8.07 8.30 2.75
CA SER A 419 -9.28 9.10 2.49
C SER A 419 -10.48 8.23 2.14
N THR A 420 -10.25 7.06 1.54
CA THR A 420 -11.25 6.04 1.22
C THR A 420 -10.68 4.65 1.46
N PHE A 421 -11.46 3.79 2.12
CA PHE A 421 -11.08 2.39 2.36
C PHE A 421 -11.46 1.47 1.20
N PHE A 422 -12.21 1.98 0.21
CA PHE A 422 -12.74 1.19 -0.89
C PHE A 422 -12.14 1.61 -2.23
N ALA A 423 -11.64 0.66 -3.00
CA ALA A 423 -11.19 0.88 -4.37
C ALA A 423 -12.18 0.28 -5.37
N PHE A 424 -12.64 1.10 -6.32
CA PHE A 424 -13.54 0.70 -7.40
C PHE A 424 -12.83 0.83 -8.75
N PRO A 425 -11.95 -0.11 -9.12
CA PRO A 425 -11.32 -0.09 -10.43
C PRO A 425 -12.39 -0.26 -11.54
N TRP A 426 -12.13 0.30 -12.71
CA TRP A 426 -13.07 0.36 -13.83
C TRP A 426 -13.63 -1.01 -14.28
N TRP A 427 -12.87 -2.08 -14.09
CA TRP A 427 -13.27 -3.45 -14.45
C TRP A 427 -14.25 -4.08 -13.45
N LEU A 428 -14.25 -3.65 -12.19
CA LEU A 428 -15.05 -4.26 -11.11
C LEU A 428 -16.56 -4.18 -11.36
N PRO A 429 -17.14 -3.05 -11.78
CA PRO A 429 -18.57 -2.96 -12.13
C PRO A 429 -18.97 -3.92 -13.25
N ILE A 430 -18.15 -4.00 -14.28
CA ILE A 430 -18.41 -4.86 -15.44
C ILE A 430 -18.37 -6.34 -15.03
N ALA A 431 -17.34 -6.73 -14.29
CA ALA A 431 -17.18 -8.09 -13.79
C ALA A 431 -18.37 -8.49 -12.88
N ALA A 432 -18.78 -7.61 -11.97
CA ALA A 432 -19.86 -7.87 -11.03
C ALA A 432 -21.19 -8.10 -11.74
N VAL A 433 -21.58 -7.24 -12.69
CA VAL A 433 -22.82 -7.38 -13.44
C VAL A 433 -22.80 -8.62 -14.32
N THR A 434 -21.65 -8.89 -14.99
CA THR A 434 -21.48 -10.09 -15.83
C THR A 434 -21.60 -11.36 -14.97
N PHE A 435 -20.99 -11.38 -13.80
CA PHE A 435 -21.07 -12.49 -12.87
C PHE A 435 -22.50 -12.72 -12.37
N ALA A 436 -23.20 -11.66 -11.98
CA ALA A 436 -24.60 -11.72 -11.57
C ALA A 436 -25.51 -12.28 -12.69
N ALA A 437 -25.33 -11.81 -13.92
CA ALA A 437 -26.05 -12.28 -15.08
C ALA A 437 -25.79 -13.78 -15.37
N LEU A 438 -24.51 -14.20 -15.26
CA LEU A 438 -24.12 -15.60 -15.44
C LEU A 438 -24.78 -16.51 -14.40
N PHE A 439 -24.75 -16.14 -13.12
CA PHE A 439 -25.38 -16.93 -12.06
C PHE A 439 -26.92 -17.00 -12.20
N ALA A 440 -27.54 -15.91 -12.65
CA ALA A 440 -28.98 -15.91 -12.96
C ALA A 440 -29.33 -16.89 -14.08
N VAL A 441 -28.55 -16.89 -15.15
CA VAL A 441 -28.74 -17.82 -16.29
C VAL A 441 -28.48 -19.26 -15.86
N LEU A 442 -27.44 -19.52 -15.06
CA LEU A 442 -27.15 -20.85 -14.53
C LEU A 442 -28.27 -21.37 -13.63
N GLY A 443 -28.81 -20.52 -12.74
CA GLY A 443 -29.96 -20.87 -11.89
C GLY A 443 -31.21 -21.21 -12.70
N ALA A 444 -31.49 -20.48 -13.77
CA ALA A 444 -32.63 -20.71 -14.65
C ALA A 444 -32.45 -21.87 -15.64
N TRP A 445 -31.22 -22.40 -15.82
CA TRP A 445 -30.92 -23.42 -16.83
C TRP A 445 -31.75 -24.71 -16.69
N GLY A 446 -31.89 -25.22 -15.47
CA GLY A 446 -32.69 -26.42 -15.17
C GLY A 446 -34.19 -26.23 -15.47
N PRO A 447 -34.83 -25.19 -14.89
CA PRO A 447 -36.22 -24.86 -15.23
C PRO A 447 -36.46 -24.61 -16.72
N ALA A 448 -35.57 -23.90 -17.40
CA ALA A 448 -35.67 -23.63 -18.85
C ALA A 448 -35.67 -24.93 -19.68
N ARG A 449 -34.86 -25.92 -19.30
CA ARG A 449 -34.87 -27.25 -19.92
C ARG A 449 -36.21 -27.97 -19.67
N ARG A 450 -36.79 -27.82 -18.49
CA ARG A 450 -38.13 -28.44 -18.18
C ARG A 450 -39.22 -27.77 -18.99
N ALA A 451 -39.25 -26.44 -19.08
CA ALA A 451 -40.21 -25.71 -19.91
C ALA A 451 -40.17 -26.17 -21.38
N ALA A 452 -38.95 -26.39 -21.91
CA ALA A 452 -38.75 -26.87 -23.27
C ALA A 452 -39.28 -28.32 -23.53
N ARG A 453 -39.49 -29.11 -22.47
CA ARG A 453 -39.97 -30.52 -22.57
C ARG A 453 -41.46 -30.68 -22.30
N VAL A 454 -42.19 -29.59 -22.04
CA VAL A 454 -43.66 -29.65 -21.85
C VAL A 454 -44.30 -30.13 -23.16
N SER A 455 -45.04 -31.25 -23.09
CA SER A 455 -45.74 -31.76 -24.25
C SER A 455 -47.11 -31.04 -24.40
N PRO A 456 -47.44 -30.54 -25.61
CA PRO A 456 -48.70 -29.85 -25.84
C PRO A 456 -49.92 -30.75 -25.54
N ALA A 457 -49.84 -32.01 -25.95
CA ALA A 457 -50.98 -32.97 -25.79
C ALA A 457 -51.31 -33.26 -24.32
N SER A 458 -50.29 -33.53 -23.48
CA SER A 458 -50.50 -33.86 -22.06
C SER A 458 -50.88 -32.63 -21.20
N ALA A 459 -50.52 -31.43 -21.63
CA ALA A 459 -50.85 -30.23 -20.86
C ALA A 459 -52.25 -29.67 -21.18
N LEU A 460 -52.76 -29.93 -22.38
CA LEU A 460 -54.09 -29.51 -22.80
C LEU A 460 -55.17 -30.59 -22.49
N ALA A 461 -54.79 -31.87 -22.38
CA ALA A 461 -55.72 -32.95 -22.00
C ALA A 461 -56.04 -32.97 -20.48
N GLY A 462 -55.36 -32.20 -19.64
CA GLY A 462 -55.62 -32.08 -18.21
C GLY A 462 -56.36 -30.79 -17.81
N LEU A 463 -56.82 -30.02 -18.80
CA LEU A 463 -57.74 -28.90 -18.67
C LEU A 463 -59.15 -29.38 -18.98
#